data_3c47488482b56b04851fae3692e2a4bc
#
_entry.id   3c47488482b56b04851fae3692e2a4bc
#
_cell.length_a   1.000
_cell.length_b   1.000
_cell.length_c   1.000
_cell.angle_alpha   90.00
_cell.angle_beta   90.00
_cell.angle_gamma   90.00
#
_symmetry.space_group_name_H-M   'P 1'
#
loop_
_entity.id
_entity.type
_entity.pdbx_description
1 polymer ?
#
loop_
_entity_poly.entity_id
_entity_poly.type
_entity_poly.pdbx_seq_one_letter_code
_entity_poly.pdbx_strand_id
1 'polypeptide(L)'
;SGGFEKNQGRLPWPVERGVIVGRFGVQAHAVLKYVTTDNKGIYIQTAPNSDARAVYEGEVTQRFSIPGSNYTVIVRHGNYRTVYSNLTDIYVKVGDNIKARQAIGRIFVDNEDDNKSVLYFQVWKERDIQNPENWISR
;
A
#
# COMPACT_ATOMS: atom_id res chain seq x y z
N SER A 1 -13.57 -11.51 -1.35
CA SER A 1 -15.01 -11.39 -1.62
C SER A 1 -15.27 -10.97 -3.06
N GLY A 2 -16.46 -11.31 -3.55
CA GLY A 2 -16.87 -10.89 -4.88
C GLY A 2 -16.95 -9.38 -5.04
N GLY A 3 -17.18 -8.65 -3.94
CA GLY A 3 -17.22 -7.18 -3.97
C GLY A 3 -15.89 -6.56 -4.30
N PHE A 4 -14.80 -7.08 -3.75
CA PHE A 4 -13.47 -6.58 -4.07
C PHE A 4 -13.16 -6.79 -5.56
N GLU A 5 -13.36 -8.01 -6.05
CA GLU A 5 -13.06 -8.36 -7.44
C GLU A 5 -13.91 -7.56 -8.44
N LYS A 6 -15.18 -7.33 -8.12
CA LYS A 6 -16.09 -6.55 -8.97
C LYS A 6 -15.69 -5.08 -9.08
N ASN A 7 -14.88 -4.60 -8.16
CA ASN A 7 -14.41 -3.22 -8.15
C ASN A 7 -13.00 -3.07 -8.74
N GLN A 8 -12.52 -4.07 -9.47
CA GLN A 8 -11.23 -3.98 -10.13
C GLN A 8 -11.16 -2.76 -11.04
N GLY A 9 -10.13 -1.94 -10.83
CA GLY A 9 -9.93 -0.69 -11.57
C GLY A 9 -10.76 0.48 -11.06
N ARG A 10 -11.54 0.29 -10.00
CA ARG A 10 -12.43 1.32 -9.42
C ARG A 10 -12.18 1.58 -7.95
N LEU A 11 -11.23 0.87 -7.33
CA LEU A 11 -10.95 1.05 -5.91
C LEU A 11 -10.37 2.45 -5.68
N PRO A 12 -10.72 3.10 -4.55
CA PRO A 12 -10.05 4.34 -4.19
C PRO A 12 -8.57 4.10 -3.97
N TRP A 13 -7.77 5.14 -4.15
CA TRP A 13 -6.35 5.06 -3.85
C TRP A 13 -6.14 4.87 -2.35
N PRO A 14 -5.03 4.21 -1.96
CA PRO A 14 -4.70 4.02 -0.54
C PRO A 14 -4.19 5.28 0.15
N VAL A 15 -4.18 6.39 -0.55
CA VAL A 15 -3.93 7.75 -0.03
C VAL A 15 -4.92 8.69 -0.67
N GLU A 16 -5.21 9.81 -0.01
CA GLU A 16 -6.14 10.80 -0.56
C GLU A 16 -5.57 11.44 -1.82
N ARG A 17 -4.28 11.79 -1.81
CA ARG A 17 -3.58 12.39 -2.93
C ARG A 17 -2.17 11.82 -3.02
N GLY A 18 -1.73 11.51 -4.23
CA GLY A 18 -0.38 11.02 -4.42
C GLY A 18 -0.05 10.75 -5.88
N VAL A 19 1.19 10.44 -6.13
CA VAL A 19 1.69 10.05 -7.44
C VAL A 19 2.49 8.76 -7.31
N ILE A 20 2.38 7.89 -8.30
CA ILE A 20 3.15 6.65 -8.33
C ILE A 20 4.58 7.00 -8.72
N VAL A 21 5.53 6.69 -7.84
CA VAL A 21 6.96 6.93 -8.05
C VAL A 21 7.74 5.63 -8.27
N GLY A 22 7.14 4.48 -8.00
CA GLY A 22 7.71 3.17 -8.31
C GLY A 22 6.60 2.24 -8.77
N ARG A 23 6.80 1.62 -9.93
CA ARG A 23 5.78 0.78 -10.55
C ARG A 23 6.04 -0.69 -10.28
N PHE A 24 4.98 -1.48 -10.38
CA PHE A 24 5.01 -2.93 -10.19
C PHE A 24 5.84 -3.62 -11.28
N GLY A 25 6.51 -4.71 -10.89
CA GLY A 25 7.23 -5.58 -11.81
C GLY A 25 8.68 -5.16 -11.99
N VAL A 26 9.29 -5.70 -13.03
CA VAL A 26 10.70 -5.45 -13.31
C VAL A 26 10.87 -4.06 -13.93
N GLN A 27 11.69 -3.25 -13.29
CA GLN A 27 11.96 -1.87 -13.71
C GLN A 27 13.45 -1.66 -13.89
N ALA A 28 13.84 -0.92 -14.92
CA ALA A 28 15.23 -0.53 -15.12
C ALA A 28 15.64 0.48 -14.05
N HIS A 29 16.87 0.34 -13.53
CA HIS A 29 17.42 1.32 -12.60
C HIS A 29 17.69 2.63 -13.35
N ALA A 30 17.30 3.76 -12.74
CA ALA A 30 17.38 5.05 -13.38
C ALA A 30 18.82 5.51 -13.66
N VAL A 31 19.78 5.07 -12.87
CA VAL A 31 21.18 5.53 -12.92
C VAL A 31 22.14 4.42 -13.33
N LEU A 32 21.94 3.20 -12.82
CA LEU A 32 22.85 2.08 -13.06
C LEU A 32 22.36 1.26 -14.23
N LYS A 33 23.17 1.20 -15.30
CA LYS A 33 22.89 0.35 -16.47
C LYS A 33 22.96 -1.12 -16.03
N TYR A 34 22.14 -1.96 -16.64
CA TYR A 34 22.07 -3.40 -16.39
C TYR A 34 21.61 -3.80 -14.98
N VAL A 35 21.16 -2.83 -14.18
CA VAL A 35 20.56 -3.09 -12.89
C VAL A 35 19.03 -2.93 -13.02
N THR A 36 18.30 -3.93 -12.54
CA THR A 36 16.84 -3.88 -12.51
C THR A 36 16.36 -4.08 -11.07
N THR A 37 15.16 -3.58 -10.79
CA THR A 37 14.43 -3.90 -9.57
C THR A 37 13.18 -4.68 -9.95
N ASP A 38 12.75 -5.58 -9.07
CA ASP A 38 11.52 -6.35 -9.25
C ASP A 38 10.57 -5.98 -8.12
N ASN A 39 9.73 -4.99 -8.37
CA ASN A 39 8.81 -4.48 -7.37
C ASN A 39 7.57 -5.37 -7.25
N LYS A 40 7.27 -5.80 -6.03
CA LYS A 40 6.09 -6.62 -5.73
C LYS A 40 4.86 -5.79 -5.39
N GLY A 41 4.97 -4.49 -5.46
CA GLY A 41 3.91 -3.52 -5.23
C GLY A 41 4.24 -2.22 -5.92
N ILE A 42 3.54 -1.16 -5.55
CA ILE A 42 3.81 0.18 -6.05
C ILE A 42 4.22 1.10 -4.91
N TYR A 43 4.96 2.13 -5.25
CA TYR A 43 5.37 3.18 -4.34
C TYR A 43 4.60 4.44 -4.70
N ILE A 44 3.90 5.01 -3.72
CA ILE A 44 3.08 6.21 -3.92
C ILE A 44 3.63 7.32 -3.03
N GLN A 45 4.11 8.40 -3.64
CA GLN A 45 4.53 9.57 -2.91
C GLN A 45 3.33 10.46 -2.62
N THR A 46 3.22 10.90 -1.38
CA THR A 46 2.15 11.76 -0.91
C THR A 46 2.75 12.91 -0.08
N ALA A 47 1.90 13.83 0.34
CA ALA A 47 2.34 14.95 1.19
C ALA A 47 2.78 14.45 2.57
N PRO A 48 3.74 15.11 3.22
CA PRO A 48 4.09 14.79 4.60
C PRO A 48 2.86 14.86 5.52
N ASN A 49 2.82 13.97 6.51
CA ASN A 49 1.73 13.86 7.49
C ASN A 49 0.41 13.35 6.90
N SER A 50 0.49 12.65 5.77
CA SER A 50 -0.66 11.98 5.18
C SER A 50 -0.87 10.61 5.80
N ASP A 51 -2.12 10.14 5.74
CA ASP A 51 -2.49 8.80 6.19
C ASP A 51 -2.61 7.83 5.03
N ALA A 52 -2.27 6.58 5.28
CA ALA A 52 -2.72 5.48 4.45
C ALA A 52 -4.16 5.16 4.81
N ARG A 53 -4.96 4.82 3.81
CA ARG A 53 -6.37 4.48 4.00
C ARG A 53 -6.72 3.19 3.27
N ALA A 54 -7.69 2.46 3.81
CA ALA A 54 -8.13 1.21 3.21
C ALA A 54 -8.75 1.46 1.84
N VAL A 55 -8.38 0.63 0.87
CA VAL A 55 -8.96 0.73 -0.49
C VAL A 55 -10.33 0.07 -0.60
N TYR A 56 -10.69 -0.77 0.37
CA TYR A 56 -11.97 -1.48 0.40
C TYR A 56 -12.27 -1.94 1.81
N GLU A 57 -13.53 -2.25 2.10
CA GLU A 57 -13.92 -2.80 3.39
C GLU A 57 -13.27 -4.16 3.62
N GLY A 58 -12.95 -4.45 4.85
CA GLY A 58 -12.32 -5.71 5.21
C GLY A 58 -11.95 -5.80 6.67
N GLU A 59 -11.16 -6.79 6.99
CA GLU A 59 -10.70 -7.07 8.35
C GLU A 59 -9.19 -6.96 8.43
N VAL A 60 -8.69 -6.25 9.44
CA VAL A 60 -7.25 -6.19 9.72
C VAL A 60 -6.79 -7.55 10.24
N THR A 61 -5.90 -8.21 9.52
CA THR A 61 -5.40 -9.54 9.89
C THR A 61 -4.00 -9.53 10.47
N GLN A 62 -3.18 -8.53 10.13
CA GLN A 62 -1.83 -8.43 10.64
C GLN A 62 -1.40 -6.97 10.77
N ARG A 63 -0.54 -6.72 11.76
CA ARG A 63 0.23 -5.48 11.88
C ARG A 63 1.58 -5.85 12.47
N PHE A 64 2.66 -5.41 11.83
CA PHE A 64 4.01 -5.79 12.26
C PHE A 64 5.05 -4.81 11.74
N SER A 65 6.26 -4.92 12.25
CA SER A 65 7.43 -4.27 11.69
C SER A 65 8.56 -5.28 11.58
N ILE A 66 9.36 -5.11 10.54
CA ILE A 66 10.62 -5.83 10.40
C ILE A 66 11.70 -4.92 11.00
N PRO A 67 12.68 -5.47 11.78
CA PRO A 67 13.76 -4.63 12.33
C PRO A 67 14.43 -3.78 11.24
N GLY A 68 14.59 -2.48 11.52
CA GLY A 68 15.13 -1.52 10.57
C GLY A 68 14.14 -0.99 9.55
N SER A 69 12.88 -1.40 9.63
CA SER A 69 11.79 -0.98 8.75
C SER A 69 10.65 -0.38 9.58
N ASN A 70 9.77 0.35 8.92
CA ASN A 70 8.56 0.90 9.53
C ASN A 70 7.44 -0.15 9.56
N TYR A 71 6.26 0.24 10.05
CA TYR A 71 5.14 -0.69 10.25
C TYR A 71 4.41 -1.03 8.95
N THR A 72 3.83 -2.21 8.95
CA THR A 72 2.98 -2.74 7.88
C THR A 72 1.65 -3.18 8.46
N VAL A 73 0.56 -2.93 7.73
CA VAL A 73 -0.79 -3.42 8.04
C VAL A 73 -1.28 -4.22 6.85
N ILE A 74 -1.90 -5.36 7.12
CA ILE A 74 -2.55 -6.20 6.11
C ILE A 74 -4.04 -6.24 6.39
N VAL A 75 -4.83 -6.00 5.34
CA VAL A 75 -6.30 -6.05 5.38
C VAL A 75 -6.75 -7.17 4.45
N ARG A 76 -7.66 -8.02 4.94
CA ARG A 76 -8.25 -9.11 4.18
C ARG A 76 -9.62 -8.72 3.64
N HIS A 77 -9.85 -9.01 2.37
CA HIS A 77 -11.11 -8.77 1.66
C HIS A 77 -11.56 -10.08 1.00
N GLY A 78 -11.99 -11.05 1.81
CA GLY A 78 -12.27 -12.40 1.31
C GLY A 78 -10.97 -13.11 0.94
N ASN A 79 -10.83 -13.51 -0.31
CA ASN A 79 -9.61 -14.15 -0.81
C ASN A 79 -8.56 -13.16 -1.33
N TYR A 80 -8.80 -11.86 -1.18
CA TYR A 80 -7.85 -10.81 -1.52
C TYR A 80 -7.26 -10.19 -0.24
N ARG A 81 -6.05 -9.65 -0.36
CA ARG A 81 -5.40 -8.90 0.73
C ARG A 81 -4.73 -7.68 0.15
N THR A 82 -4.79 -6.59 0.90
CA THR A 82 -4.05 -5.37 0.58
C THR A 82 -3.05 -5.09 1.70
N VAL A 83 -1.87 -4.64 1.31
CA VAL A 83 -0.73 -4.45 2.22
C VAL A 83 -0.31 -2.99 2.15
N TYR A 84 -0.17 -2.38 3.32
CA TYR A 84 0.16 -0.96 3.48
C TYR A 84 1.42 -0.87 4.33
N SER A 85 2.53 -0.49 3.75
CA SER A 85 3.84 -0.45 4.42
C SER A 85 4.44 0.94 4.46
N ASN A 86 5.41 1.11 5.32
CA ASN A 86 6.11 2.37 5.60
C ASN A 86 5.26 3.31 6.45
N LEU A 87 4.59 2.73 7.46
CA LEU A 87 3.76 3.47 8.40
C LEU A 87 4.55 3.75 9.70
N THR A 88 4.35 4.93 10.25
CA THR A 88 4.99 5.32 11.52
C THR A 88 4.05 5.14 12.71
N ASP A 89 2.74 5.34 12.52
CA ASP A 89 1.69 5.09 13.50
C ASP A 89 0.63 4.19 12.89
N ILE A 90 0.05 3.30 13.69
CA ILE A 90 -1.05 2.44 13.25
C ILE A 90 -2.27 2.76 14.09
N TYR A 91 -3.41 3.01 13.42
CA TYR A 91 -4.67 3.41 14.08
C TYR A 91 -5.61 2.26 14.34
N VAL A 92 -5.31 1.08 13.80
CA VAL A 92 -6.19 -0.09 13.84
C VAL A 92 -5.51 -1.26 14.54
N LYS A 93 -6.32 -2.24 14.96
CA LYS A 93 -5.84 -3.46 15.62
C LYS A 93 -6.24 -4.67 14.80
N VAL A 94 -5.51 -5.77 14.98
CA VAL A 94 -5.88 -7.06 14.41
C VAL A 94 -7.29 -7.43 14.85
N GLY A 95 -8.12 -7.82 13.90
CA GLY A 95 -9.52 -8.14 14.12
C GLY A 95 -10.50 -7.00 13.85
N ASP A 96 -10.00 -5.76 13.70
CA ASP A 96 -10.88 -4.64 13.39
C ASP A 96 -11.50 -4.80 12.00
N ASN A 97 -12.80 -4.52 11.91
CA ASN A 97 -13.49 -4.36 10.65
C ASN A 97 -13.36 -2.91 10.21
N ILE A 98 -12.88 -2.69 9.02
CA ILE A 98 -12.65 -1.35 8.50
C ILE A 98 -13.45 -1.12 7.24
N LYS A 99 -13.73 0.14 6.97
CA LYS A 99 -14.49 0.57 5.78
C LYS A 99 -13.53 1.10 4.72
N ALA A 100 -14.00 1.12 3.48
CA ALA A 100 -13.27 1.78 2.40
C ALA A 100 -12.99 3.25 2.78
N ARG A 101 -11.78 3.72 2.49
CA ARG A 101 -11.25 5.05 2.82
C ARG A 101 -11.02 5.33 4.29
N GLN A 102 -11.23 4.35 5.16
CA GLN A 102 -10.89 4.53 6.58
C GLN A 102 -9.38 4.62 6.75
N ALA A 103 -8.92 5.61 7.51
CA ALA A 103 -7.50 5.77 7.82
C ALA A 103 -7.00 4.61 8.67
N ILE A 104 -5.87 4.04 8.30
CA ILE A 104 -5.30 2.86 8.98
C ILE A 104 -3.96 3.16 9.64
N GLY A 105 -3.27 4.21 9.23
CA GLY A 105 -2.01 4.60 9.83
C GLY A 105 -1.40 5.79 9.14
N ARG A 106 -0.44 6.43 9.82
CA ARG A 106 0.30 7.56 9.27
C ARG A 106 1.51 7.08 8.51
N ILE A 107 1.73 7.65 7.33
CA ILE A 107 2.89 7.32 6.50
C ILE A 107 4.13 8.01 7.05
N PHE A 108 5.24 7.28 7.07
CA PHE A 108 6.53 7.78 7.54
C PHE A 108 6.96 9.00 6.74
N VAL A 109 7.47 10.02 7.45
CA VAL A 109 8.09 11.20 6.85
C VAL A 109 9.59 11.06 6.99
N ASP A 110 10.30 10.99 5.87
CA ASP A 110 11.76 10.82 5.88
C ASP A 110 12.44 12.19 5.91
N ASN A 111 12.82 12.61 7.13
CA ASN A 111 13.49 13.90 7.34
C ASN A 111 14.88 13.97 6.69
N GLU A 112 15.47 12.83 6.39
CA GLU A 112 16.78 12.74 5.76
C GLU A 112 16.70 12.75 4.24
N ASP A 113 15.49 12.62 3.69
CA ASP A 113 15.24 12.66 2.25
C ASP A 113 14.14 13.67 1.94
N ASP A 114 14.40 14.93 2.26
CA ASP A 114 13.57 16.07 1.85
C ASP A 114 12.12 15.98 2.32
N ASN A 115 11.90 15.36 3.49
CA ASN A 115 10.58 15.13 4.08
C ASN A 115 9.63 14.35 3.15
N LYS A 116 10.17 13.46 2.33
CA LYS A 116 9.33 12.62 1.47
C LYS A 116 8.53 11.63 2.31
N SER A 117 7.31 11.41 1.87
CA SER A 117 6.42 10.38 2.42
C SER A 117 6.02 9.46 1.29
N VAL A 118 6.35 8.17 1.40
CA VAL A 118 6.10 7.18 0.35
C VAL A 118 5.44 5.96 0.97
N LEU A 119 4.23 5.67 0.48
CA LEU A 119 3.53 4.45 0.85
C LEU A 119 3.95 3.33 -0.09
N TYR A 120 4.25 2.16 0.47
CA TYR A 120 4.42 0.94 -0.31
C TYR A 120 3.13 0.14 -0.21
N PHE A 121 2.52 -0.19 -1.36
CA PHE A 121 1.20 -0.79 -1.44
C PHE A 121 1.21 -2.03 -2.31
N GLN A 122 0.62 -3.12 -1.80
CA GLN A 122 0.50 -4.39 -2.51
C GLN A 122 -0.95 -4.85 -2.56
N VAL A 123 -1.28 -5.61 -3.61
CA VAL A 123 -2.54 -6.34 -3.74
C VAL A 123 -2.22 -7.82 -4.00
N TRP A 124 -2.86 -8.69 -3.25
CA TRP A 124 -2.72 -10.14 -3.37
C TRP A 124 -4.06 -10.81 -3.59
N LYS A 125 -4.11 -11.77 -4.51
CA LYS A 125 -5.22 -12.72 -4.63
C LYS A 125 -4.70 -14.06 -4.13
N GLU A 126 -5.06 -14.44 -2.90
CA GLU A 126 -4.49 -15.61 -2.23
C GLU A 126 -2.96 -15.54 -2.22
N ARG A 127 -2.27 -16.40 -2.96
CA ARG A 127 -0.81 -16.42 -3.04
C ARG A 127 -0.25 -15.68 -4.25
N ASP A 128 -1.12 -15.16 -5.08
CA ASP A 128 -0.72 -14.52 -6.34
C ASP A 128 -0.69 -13.01 -6.19
N ILE A 129 0.51 -12.45 -6.36
CA ILE A 129 0.65 -11.00 -6.30
C ILE A 129 0.05 -10.37 -7.57
N GLN A 130 -0.61 -9.23 -7.37
CA GLN A 130 -1.29 -8.50 -8.44
C GLN A 130 -0.59 -7.16 -8.68
N ASN A 131 -0.71 -6.63 -9.88
CA ASN A 131 -0.29 -5.26 -10.14
C ASN A 131 -1.33 -4.30 -9.56
N PRO A 132 -0.99 -3.52 -8.52
CA PRO A 132 -1.96 -2.64 -7.87
C PRO A 132 -2.59 -1.60 -8.79
N GLU A 133 -1.89 -1.19 -9.86
CA GLU A 133 -2.43 -0.21 -10.81
C GLU A 133 -3.64 -0.75 -11.59
N ASN A 134 -3.81 -2.07 -11.65
CA ASN A 134 -4.99 -2.69 -12.25
C ASN A 134 -6.21 -2.63 -11.33
N TRP A 135 -6.03 -2.28 -10.08
CA TRP A 135 -7.07 -2.33 -9.05
C TRP A 135 -7.57 -0.95 -8.63
N ILE A 136 -6.67 0.00 -8.47
CA ILE A 136 -7.06 1.37 -8.07
C ILE A 136 -7.53 2.18 -9.27
N SER A 137 -8.38 3.16 -9.01
CA SER A 137 -8.94 4.01 -10.06
C SER A 137 -7.86 4.86 -10.74
N ARG A 138 -8.13 5.26 -11.94
CA ARG A 138 -7.23 6.14 -12.69
C ARG A 138 -7.56 7.60 -12.47
#